data_7c4d38cb0ab8e36c1bdfd1c39b3aa9aa
#
_entry.id   7c4d38cb0ab8e36c1bdfd1c39b3aa9aa
#
_cell.length_a   1.000
_cell.length_b   1.000
_cell.length_c   1.000
_cell.angle_alpha   90.00
_cell.angle_beta   90.00
_cell.angle_gamma   90.00
#
_symmetry.space_group_name_H-M   'P 1'
#
loop_
_entity.id
_entity.type
_entity.pdbx_description
1 polymer ?
#
loop_
_entity_poly.entity_id
_entity_poly.type
_entity_poly.pdbx_seq_one_letter_code
_entity_poly.pdbx_strand_id
1 'polypeptide(L)'
;MPSIITDTFDYNDIIRVLDLDEAFVHHQVDDLQPKYWRIMQKAKTKGMRVFAPVMVKGNRGIDYLIYMVSRDWATTKKQHMLDYMYFGVYRQTDGFHLVGFLYLDFNPLAKAEKCFFIPHFFDRYRERTGLPLDMPKMDVIKDWINNNQHLNSDVQGNEKYPDGIFCAYPSGVALGRELPDGNSEMKTFVTYEMLRGEQIEKGESQSKAAIAQEEQGHKNRDEIVEKLARYKKAGLIW
;
A
#
# COMPACT_ATOMS: atom_id res chain seq x y z
N MET A 1 7.57 19.42 -17.86
CA MET A 1 8.48 19.99 -16.83
C MET A 1 9.49 18.94 -16.47
N PRO A 2 10.77 19.28 -16.22
CA PRO A 2 11.74 18.28 -15.79
C PRO A 2 11.29 17.65 -14.49
N SER A 3 11.74 16.41 -14.25
CA SER A 3 11.53 15.70 -12.99
C SER A 3 11.95 16.62 -11.84
N ILE A 4 11.06 16.83 -10.88
CA ILE A 4 11.34 17.71 -9.74
C ILE A 4 12.15 16.97 -8.69
N ILE A 5 11.97 15.63 -8.59
CA ILE A 5 12.71 14.84 -7.62
C ILE A 5 14.18 14.76 -8.01
N THR A 6 15.02 15.17 -7.09
CA THR A 6 16.48 15.11 -7.17
C THR A 6 17.01 14.29 -6.00
N ASP A 7 18.28 13.90 -6.09
CA ASP A 7 18.97 13.15 -5.02
C ASP A 7 19.09 13.91 -3.69
N THR A 8 18.84 15.20 -3.70
CA THR A 8 18.86 16.05 -2.50
C THR A 8 17.52 16.11 -1.78
N PHE A 9 16.46 15.51 -2.35
CA PHE A 9 15.14 15.47 -1.71
C PHE A 9 15.15 14.55 -0.50
N ASP A 10 14.72 15.10 0.63
CA ASP A 10 14.44 14.33 1.84
C ASP A 10 12.99 13.80 1.84
N TYR A 11 12.60 13.08 2.89
CA TYR A 11 11.26 12.54 3.02
C TYR A 11 10.17 13.61 3.03
N ASN A 12 10.42 14.78 3.61
CA ASN A 12 9.45 15.88 3.65
C ASN A 12 9.20 16.45 2.25
N ASP A 13 10.26 16.55 1.44
CA ASP A 13 10.14 16.98 0.05
C ASP A 13 9.34 15.97 -0.77
N ILE A 14 9.62 14.67 -0.59
CA ILE A 14 8.84 13.60 -1.25
C ILE A 14 7.37 13.64 -0.81
N ILE A 15 7.09 13.77 0.48
CA ILE A 15 5.73 13.88 1.02
C ILE A 15 4.99 15.07 0.40
N ARG A 16 5.64 16.22 0.28
CA ARG A 16 5.05 17.39 -0.36
C ARG A 16 4.67 17.12 -1.83
N VAL A 17 5.53 16.42 -2.57
CA VAL A 17 5.22 16.04 -3.96
C VAL A 17 4.04 15.09 -4.02
N LEU A 18 3.99 14.08 -3.13
CA LEU A 18 2.88 13.12 -3.04
C LEU A 18 1.55 13.82 -2.74
N ASP A 19 1.55 14.75 -1.79
CA ASP A 19 0.35 15.51 -1.43
C ASP A 19 -0.12 16.41 -2.60
N LEU A 20 0.81 16.97 -3.39
CA LEU A 20 0.47 17.74 -4.60
C LEU A 20 -0.05 16.87 -5.76
N ASP A 21 0.31 15.59 -5.79
CA ASP A 21 -0.09 14.67 -6.84
C ASP A 21 -1.37 13.90 -6.49
N GLU A 22 -1.91 14.02 -5.26
CA GLU A 22 -3.08 13.27 -4.81
C GLU A 22 -4.29 13.43 -5.74
N ALA A 23 -4.63 14.66 -6.10
CA ALA A 23 -5.73 14.94 -7.02
C ALA A 23 -5.50 14.36 -8.42
N PHE A 24 -4.24 14.37 -8.90
CA PHE A 24 -3.87 13.75 -10.16
C PHE A 24 -4.07 12.22 -10.11
N VAL A 25 -3.64 11.57 -9.03
CA VAL A 25 -3.82 10.12 -8.87
C VAL A 25 -5.29 9.73 -8.82
N HIS A 26 -6.11 10.47 -8.07
CA HIS A 26 -7.55 10.24 -8.01
C HIS A 26 -8.21 10.37 -9.38
N HIS A 27 -7.84 11.39 -10.17
CA HIS A 27 -8.34 11.51 -11.54
C HIS A 27 -7.96 10.31 -12.42
N GLN A 28 -6.72 9.79 -12.29
CA GLN A 28 -6.31 8.58 -13.01
C GLN A 28 -7.11 7.35 -12.58
N VAL A 29 -7.44 7.23 -11.29
CA VAL A 29 -8.31 6.16 -10.78
C VAL A 29 -9.71 6.26 -11.39
N ASP A 30 -10.28 7.46 -11.44
CA ASP A 30 -11.61 7.68 -12.02
C ASP A 30 -11.66 7.30 -13.51
N ASP A 31 -10.61 7.60 -14.27
CA ASP A 31 -10.47 7.20 -15.68
C ASP A 31 -10.39 5.67 -15.85
N LEU A 32 -9.86 4.95 -14.86
CA LEU A 32 -9.74 3.49 -14.88
C LEU A 32 -11.05 2.79 -14.50
N GLN A 33 -11.91 3.39 -13.66
CA GLN A 33 -13.16 2.80 -13.17
C GLN A 33 -14.03 2.18 -14.27
N PRO A 34 -14.36 2.86 -15.38
CA PRO A 34 -15.26 2.32 -16.39
C PRO A 34 -14.72 1.05 -17.06
N LYS A 35 -13.40 0.97 -17.27
CA LYS A 35 -12.74 -0.20 -17.86
C LYS A 35 -12.90 -1.42 -16.96
N TYR A 36 -12.52 -1.29 -15.71
CA TYR A 36 -12.53 -2.41 -14.75
C TYR A 36 -13.95 -2.79 -14.34
N TRP A 37 -14.87 -1.83 -14.27
CA TRP A 37 -16.29 -2.08 -14.08
C TRP A 37 -16.85 -3.02 -15.18
N ARG A 38 -16.55 -2.76 -16.45
CA ARG A 38 -16.97 -3.65 -17.56
C ARG A 38 -16.40 -5.06 -17.42
N ILE A 39 -15.15 -5.19 -16.97
CA ILE A 39 -14.52 -6.50 -16.73
C ILE A 39 -15.29 -7.24 -15.62
N MET A 40 -15.60 -6.57 -14.52
CA MET A 40 -16.34 -7.14 -13.41
C MET A 40 -17.77 -7.55 -13.78
N GLN A 41 -18.46 -6.73 -14.55
CA GLN A 41 -19.80 -7.07 -15.07
C GLN A 41 -19.81 -8.38 -15.86
N LYS A 42 -18.77 -8.62 -16.67
CA LYS A 42 -18.63 -9.84 -17.46
C LYS A 42 -18.22 -11.05 -16.62
N ALA A 43 -17.27 -10.86 -15.71
CA ALA A 43 -16.67 -11.94 -14.93
C ALA A 43 -17.58 -12.41 -13.77
N LYS A 44 -18.38 -11.52 -13.17
CA LYS A 44 -19.25 -11.79 -12.00
C LYS A 44 -18.50 -12.58 -10.91
N THR A 45 -17.25 -12.20 -10.64
CA THR A 45 -16.36 -12.94 -9.74
C THR A 45 -16.92 -13.00 -8.33
N LYS A 46 -16.68 -14.14 -7.67
CA LYS A 46 -16.91 -14.31 -6.23
C LYS A 46 -15.60 -14.04 -5.50
N GLY A 47 -15.67 -13.33 -4.38
CA GLY A 47 -14.52 -12.97 -3.56
C GLY A 47 -13.70 -11.80 -4.10
N MET A 48 -12.68 -11.43 -3.34
CA MET A 48 -11.78 -10.32 -3.67
C MET A 48 -10.92 -10.65 -4.90
N ARG A 49 -10.75 -9.65 -5.77
CA ARG A 49 -9.84 -9.72 -6.90
C ARG A 49 -9.05 -8.42 -7.03
N VAL A 50 -7.75 -8.55 -7.03
CA VAL A 50 -6.83 -7.47 -7.34
C VAL A 50 -6.41 -7.60 -8.80
N PHE A 51 -6.57 -6.55 -9.56
CA PHE A 51 -6.18 -6.51 -10.97
C PHE A 51 -4.70 -6.13 -11.09
N ALA A 52 -4.07 -6.57 -12.19
CA ALA A 52 -2.70 -6.17 -12.49
C ALA A 52 -2.57 -4.62 -12.48
N PRO A 53 -1.46 -4.09 -11.97
CA PRO A 53 -1.29 -2.66 -11.81
C PRO A 53 -1.21 -1.93 -13.15
N VAL A 54 -1.74 -0.73 -13.18
CA VAL A 54 -1.50 0.24 -14.23
C VAL A 54 -0.43 1.21 -13.76
N MET A 55 0.66 1.35 -14.53
CA MET A 55 1.67 2.37 -14.25
C MET A 55 1.25 3.68 -14.91
N VAL A 56 1.15 4.71 -14.12
CA VAL A 56 0.87 6.08 -14.56
C VAL A 56 2.09 6.95 -14.26
N LYS A 57 2.56 7.67 -15.27
CA LYS A 57 3.67 8.59 -15.11
C LYS A 57 3.20 9.89 -14.47
N GLY A 58 3.79 10.21 -13.33
CA GLY A 58 3.55 11.48 -12.66
C GLY A 58 4.36 12.62 -13.29
N ASN A 59 3.87 13.82 -13.10
CA ASN A 59 4.50 15.02 -13.67
C ASN A 59 5.66 15.58 -12.83
N ARG A 60 5.85 15.07 -11.61
CA ARG A 60 6.80 15.59 -10.62
C ARG A 60 7.91 14.59 -10.24
N GLY A 61 8.08 13.53 -11.05
CA GLY A 61 9.16 12.54 -10.85
C GLY A 61 8.76 11.36 -9.97
N ILE A 62 7.51 11.26 -9.55
CA ILE A 62 6.94 10.04 -8.96
C ILE A 62 6.05 9.39 -10.01
N ASP A 63 6.29 8.13 -10.32
CA ASP A 63 5.40 7.29 -11.09
C ASP A 63 4.46 6.55 -10.13
N TYR A 64 3.23 6.26 -10.57
CA TYR A 64 2.24 5.62 -9.71
C TYR A 64 1.84 4.25 -10.24
N LEU A 65 1.90 3.23 -9.36
CA LEU A 65 1.34 1.91 -9.61
C LEU A 65 -0.08 1.89 -9.00
N ILE A 66 -1.09 1.83 -9.85
CA ILE A 66 -2.50 1.83 -9.43
C ILE A 66 -3.07 0.42 -9.62
N TYR A 67 -3.55 -0.16 -8.55
CA TYR A 67 -4.24 -1.45 -8.51
C TYR A 67 -5.73 -1.22 -8.31
N MET A 68 -6.54 -1.67 -9.25
CA MET A 68 -7.99 -1.72 -9.05
C MET A 68 -8.35 -2.97 -8.28
N VAL A 69 -9.24 -2.85 -7.30
CA VAL A 69 -9.63 -3.93 -6.38
C VAL A 69 -11.13 -4.11 -6.43
N SER A 70 -11.57 -5.33 -6.64
CA SER A 70 -12.97 -5.72 -6.49
C SER A 70 -13.09 -6.69 -5.33
N ARG A 71 -14.02 -6.49 -4.43
CA ARG A 71 -14.30 -7.44 -3.35
C ARG A 71 -15.03 -8.67 -3.89
N ASP A 72 -16.23 -8.50 -4.31
CA ASP A 72 -17.07 -9.46 -5.02
C ASP A 72 -18.08 -8.68 -5.90
N TRP A 73 -18.74 -9.40 -6.79
CA TRP A 73 -19.70 -8.76 -7.70
C TRP A 73 -20.87 -8.09 -6.99
N ALA A 74 -21.41 -8.70 -5.94
CA ALA A 74 -22.60 -8.17 -5.25
C ALA A 74 -22.25 -6.85 -4.54
N THR A 75 -21.16 -6.80 -3.79
CA THR A 75 -20.65 -5.60 -3.10
C THR A 75 -20.26 -4.52 -4.09
N THR A 76 -19.46 -4.86 -5.11
CA THR A 76 -19.02 -3.91 -6.14
C THR A 76 -20.20 -3.31 -6.90
N LYS A 77 -21.23 -4.12 -7.23
CA LYS A 77 -22.46 -3.65 -7.87
C LYS A 77 -23.23 -2.69 -6.97
N LYS A 78 -23.29 -2.94 -5.65
CA LYS A 78 -23.99 -2.08 -4.67
C LYS A 78 -23.28 -0.73 -4.54
N GLN A 79 -21.97 -0.72 -4.54
CA GLN A 79 -21.13 0.48 -4.42
C GLN A 79 -21.07 1.30 -5.72
N HIS A 80 -21.35 0.69 -6.86
CA HIS A 80 -21.19 1.26 -8.21
C HIS A 80 -19.75 1.69 -8.56
N MET A 81 -18.76 1.23 -7.81
CA MET A 81 -17.34 1.52 -8.05
C MET A 81 -16.46 0.38 -7.51
N LEU A 82 -15.26 0.29 -8.04
CA LEU A 82 -14.20 -0.58 -7.50
C LEU A 82 -13.39 0.20 -6.46
N ASP A 83 -12.89 -0.52 -5.48
CA ASP A 83 -11.84 -0.02 -4.60
C ASP A 83 -10.53 0.09 -5.37
N TYR A 84 -9.56 0.75 -4.80
CA TYR A 84 -8.22 0.86 -5.37
C TYR A 84 -7.17 1.01 -4.26
N MET A 85 -5.96 0.67 -4.61
CA MET A 85 -4.76 1.01 -3.86
C MET A 85 -3.72 1.54 -4.84
N TYR A 86 -2.85 2.39 -4.38
CA TYR A 86 -1.77 2.90 -5.21
C TYR A 86 -0.46 3.06 -4.43
N PHE A 87 0.63 3.07 -5.18
CA PHE A 87 1.98 3.21 -4.64
C PHE A 87 2.73 4.22 -5.48
N GLY A 88 3.45 5.11 -4.83
CA GLY A 88 4.40 6.01 -5.51
C GLY A 88 5.74 5.31 -5.71
N VAL A 89 6.29 5.41 -6.91
CA VAL A 89 7.63 4.92 -7.23
C VAL A 89 8.47 6.07 -7.74
N TYR A 90 9.62 6.30 -7.13
CA TYR A 90 10.57 7.32 -7.58
C TYR A 90 12.00 6.77 -7.57
N ARG A 91 12.90 7.46 -8.23
CA ARG A 91 14.30 7.06 -8.34
C ARG A 91 15.23 8.14 -7.83
N GLN A 92 16.18 7.75 -6.99
CA GLN A 92 17.34 8.52 -6.58
C GLN A 92 18.63 7.79 -6.96
N THR A 93 19.80 8.33 -6.66
CA THR A 93 21.11 7.74 -7.02
C THR A 93 21.31 6.33 -6.50
N ASP A 94 20.74 6.01 -5.30
CA ASP A 94 20.81 4.69 -4.68
C ASP A 94 19.83 3.66 -5.30
N GLY A 95 18.86 4.11 -6.12
CA GLY A 95 17.95 3.22 -6.84
C GLY A 95 16.47 3.62 -6.78
N PHE A 96 15.59 2.62 -6.95
CA PHE A 96 14.15 2.80 -6.89
C PHE A 96 13.62 2.69 -5.47
N HIS A 97 12.86 3.69 -5.06
CA HIS A 97 12.11 3.75 -3.82
C HIS A 97 10.63 3.50 -4.10
N LEU A 98 9.93 2.93 -3.12
CA LEU A 98 8.49 2.76 -3.14
C LEU A 98 7.88 3.49 -1.95
N VAL A 99 6.73 4.11 -2.15
CA VAL A 99 5.92 4.68 -1.06
C VAL A 99 4.55 4.03 -1.08
N GLY A 100 4.20 3.36 0.00
CA GLY A 100 2.86 2.88 0.28
C GLY A 100 2.10 3.89 1.13
N PHE A 101 0.76 3.83 1.06
CA PHE A 101 -0.14 4.70 1.81
C PHE A 101 -0.95 3.84 2.76
N LEU A 102 -0.84 4.11 4.06
CA LEU A 102 -1.56 3.42 5.12
C LEU A 102 -2.67 4.33 5.62
N TYR A 103 -3.91 3.88 5.47
CA TYR A 103 -5.06 4.55 6.07
C TYR A 103 -5.37 3.83 7.37
N LEU A 104 -4.94 4.42 8.49
CA LEU A 104 -5.30 3.94 9.81
C LEU A 104 -6.82 4.07 10.00
N ASP A 105 -7.41 3.08 10.63
CA ASP A 105 -8.85 3.01 10.95
C ASP A 105 -9.79 3.06 9.75
N PHE A 106 -9.29 2.83 8.53
CA PHE A 106 -10.09 2.91 7.30
C PHE A 106 -10.90 4.23 7.19
N ASN A 107 -10.43 5.27 7.85
CA ASN A 107 -11.05 6.59 7.81
C ASN A 107 -10.54 7.38 6.59
N PRO A 108 -11.36 7.58 5.54
CA PRO A 108 -10.94 8.29 4.34
C PRO A 108 -10.68 9.79 4.58
N LEU A 109 -11.02 10.30 5.77
CA LEU A 109 -10.75 11.69 6.17
C LEU A 109 -9.46 11.82 6.99
N ALA A 110 -8.88 10.70 7.43
CA ALA A 110 -7.59 10.73 8.10
C ALA A 110 -6.47 10.88 7.09
N LYS A 111 -5.45 11.66 7.43
CA LYS A 111 -4.22 11.72 6.63
C LYS A 111 -3.59 10.34 6.61
N ALA A 112 -3.34 9.81 5.41
CA ALA A 112 -2.66 8.54 5.27
C ALA A 112 -1.21 8.63 5.77
N GLU A 113 -0.81 7.69 6.61
CA GLU A 113 0.59 7.50 6.92
C GLU A 113 1.31 6.94 5.70
N LYS A 114 2.54 7.36 5.49
CA LYS A 114 3.36 6.94 4.36
C LYS A 114 4.42 5.95 4.82
N CYS A 115 4.50 4.84 4.11
CA CYS A 115 5.50 3.81 4.35
C CYS A 115 6.51 3.81 3.20
N PHE A 116 7.74 4.23 3.49
CA PHE A 116 8.82 4.31 2.52
C PHE A 116 9.63 3.01 2.51
N PHE A 117 9.85 2.45 1.33
CA PHE A 117 10.69 1.29 1.11
C PHE A 117 11.92 1.72 0.32
N ILE A 118 13.10 1.58 0.93
CA ILE A 118 14.36 1.95 0.29
C ILE A 118 14.85 0.87 -0.69
N PRO A 119 15.74 1.19 -1.65
CA PRO A 119 16.21 0.24 -2.66
C PRO A 119 16.80 -1.05 -2.08
N HIS A 120 17.54 -0.94 -0.97
CA HIS A 120 18.13 -2.08 -0.27
C HIS A 120 17.09 -3.09 0.24
N PHE A 121 15.88 -2.62 0.60
CA PHE A 121 14.78 -3.49 1.00
C PHE A 121 14.44 -4.50 -0.13
N PHE A 122 14.33 -4.02 -1.37
CA PHE A 122 14.01 -4.86 -2.52
C PHE A 122 15.16 -5.77 -2.95
N ASP A 123 16.42 -5.37 -2.70
CA ASP A 123 17.56 -6.26 -2.89
C ASP A 123 17.50 -7.45 -1.93
N ARG A 124 17.18 -7.20 -0.66
CA ARG A 124 17.00 -8.23 0.34
C ARG A 124 15.76 -9.09 0.09
N TYR A 125 14.66 -8.49 -0.36
CA TYR A 125 13.48 -9.26 -0.75
C TYR A 125 13.82 -10.24 -1.88
N ARG A 126 14.41 -9.75 -2.98
CA ARG A 126 14.82 -10.59 -4.11
C ARG A 126 15.75 -11.72 -3.70
N GLU A 127 16.79 -11.42 -2.94
CA GLU A 127 17.77 -12.39 -2.45
C GLU A 127 17.12 -13.50 -1.61
N ARG A 128 16.24 -13.10 -0.67
CA ARG A 128 15.67 -14.00 0.34
C ARG A 128 14.47 -14.80 -0.12
N THR A 129 13.79 -14.33 -1.17
CA THR A 129 12.69 -15.07 -1.81
C THR A 129 13.14 -15.89 -3.01
N GLY A 130 14.43 -15.84 -3.37
CA GLY A 130 14.98 -16.62 -4.48
C GLY A 130 14.56 -16.12 -5.87
N LEU A 131 14.14 -14.85 -6.00
CA LEU A 131 13.85 -14.27 -7.30
C LEU A 131 15.12 -14.16 -8.15
N PRO A 132 15.04 -14.26 -9.50
CA PRO A 132 16.17 -14.15 -10.39
C PRO A 132 16.97 -12.86 -10.18
N LEU A 133 18.31 -12.98 -10.19
CA LEU A 133 19.20 -11.83 -9.98
C LEU A 133 19.11 -10.79 -11.11
N ASP A 134 18.77 -11.23 -12.30
CA ASP A 134 18.57 -10.40 -13.50
C ASP A 134 17.15 -9.82 -13.64
N MET A 135 16.23 -10.17 -12.71
CA MET A 135 14.89 -9.61 -12.70
C MET A 135 14.95 -8.08 -12.58
N PRO A 136 14.29 -7.32 -13.50
CA PRO A 136 14.23 -5.88 -13.42
C PRO A 136 13.71 -5.41 -12.07
N LYS A 137 14.31 -4.37 -11.49
CA LYS A 137 13.95 -3.87 -10.15
C LYS A 137 12.45 -3.54 -10.02
N MET A 138 11.84 -2.98 -11.06
CA MET A 138 10.41 -2.68 -11.08
C MET A 138 9.55 -3.94 -10.97
N ASP A 139 10.00 -5.06 -11.54
CA ASP A 139 9.26 -6.33 -11.47
C ASP A 139 9.43 -6.98 -10.09
N VAL A 140 10.59 -6.79 -9.42
CA VAL A 140 10.77 -7.15 -8.00
C VAL A 140 9.81 -6.35 -7.11
N ILE A 141 9.65 -5.04 -7.35
CA ILE A 141 8.70 -4.18 -6.62
C ILE A 141 7.27 -4.68 -6.81
N LYS A 142 6.87 -4.96 -8.05
CA LYS A 142 5.52 -5.48 -8.35
C LYS A 142 5.29 -6.86 -7.73
N ASP A 143 6.28 -7.73 -7.78
CA ASP A 143 6.22 -9.05 -7.15
C ASP A 143 6.01 -8.92 -5.64
N TRP A 144 6.78 -8.03 -4.97
CA TRP A 144 6.61 -7.76 -3.55
C TRP A 144 5.20 -7.26 -3.22
N ILE A 145 4.68 -6.28 -3.97
CA ILE A 145 3.31 -5.75 -3.76
C ILE A 145 2.27 -6.87 -3.96
N ASN A 146 2.39 -7.67 -5.02
CA ASN A 146 1.42 -8.72 -5.34
C ASN A 146 1.37 -9.82 -4.27
N ASN A 147 2.51 -10.12 -3.63
CA ASN A 147 2.60 -11.15 -2.62
C ASN A 147 2.34 -10.63 -1.19
N ASN A 148 2.28 -9.30 -0.99
CA ASN A 148 2.23 -8.66 0.33
C ASN A 148 1.19 -7.52 0.36
N GLN A 149 -0.02 -7.79 -0.13
CA GLN A 149 -1.09 -6.80 -0.24
C GLN A 149 -1.69 -6.37 1.11
N HIS A 150 -1.43 -7.13 2.18
CA HIS A 150 -1.90 -6.84 3.53
C HIS A 150 -0.78 -6.13 4.30
N LEU A 151 -0.98 -4.86 4.57
CA LEU A 151 -0.07 -4.03 5.37
C LEU A 151 -0.49 -4.10 6.83
N ASN A 152 0.36 -4.70 7.65
CA ASN A 152 0.26 -4.59 9.09
C ASN A 152 1.57 -4.08 9.66
N SER A 153 1.56 -2.89 10.20
CA SER A 153 2.70 -2.34 10.90
C SER A 153 2.43 -2.26 12.39
N ASP A 154 3.39 -2.71 13.16
CA ASP A 154 3.40 -2.50 14.59
C ASP A 154 4.75 -1.90 14.99
N VAL A 155 4.71 -0.77 15.68
CA VAL A 155 5.90 -0.15 16.24
C VAL A 155 6.35 -1.00 17.41
N GLN A 156 7.52 -1.61 17.28
CA GLN A 156 8.08 -2.48 18.30
C GLN A 156 9.50 -2.06 18.63
N GLY A 157 9.62 -0.85 19.14
CA GLY A 157 10.87 -0.41 19.71
C GLY A 157 11.34 -1.36 20.81
N ASN A 158 12.63 -1.60 20.85
CA ASN A 158 13.30 -2.25 21.98
C ASN A 158 14.37 -1.28 22.52
N GLU A 159 15.03 -1.64 23.63
CA GLU A 159 16.07 -0.78 24.21
C GLU A 159 17.17 -0.36 23.22
N LYS A 160 17.49 -1.21 22.25
CA LYS A 160 18.51 -0.95 21.22
C LYS A 160 17.98 -0.13 20.04
N TYR A 161 16.70 -0.33 19.69
CA TYR A 161 16.04 0.33 18.55
C TYR A 161 14.64 0.80 19.01
N PRO A 162 14.56 1.92 19.75
CA PRO A 162 13.29 2.39 20.31
C PRO A 162 12.28 2.80 19.25
N ASP A 163 12.73 3.17 18.06
CA ASP A 163 11.95 3.52 16.87
C ASP A 163 11.75 2.35 15.89
N GLY A 164 12.14 1.13 16.30
CA GLY A 164 12.08 -0.05 15.44
C GLY A 164 10.65 -0.43 15.05
N ILE A 165 10.44 -0.70 13.78
CA ILE A 165 9.17 -1.22 13.22
C ILE A 165 9.37 -2.66 12.77
N PHE A 166 8.39 -3.48 13.09
CA PHE A 166 8.26 -4.87 12.68
C PHE A 166 6.92 -5.05 11.96
N CYS A 167 6.94 -5.24 10.65
CA CYS A 167 5.75 -5.45 9.84
C CYS A 167 5.70 -6.89 9.33
N ALA A 168 4.69 -7.64 9.73
CA ALA A 168 4.45 -8.99 9.22
C ALA A 168 3.65 -8.96 7.91
N TYR A 169 4.16 -9.65 6.91
CA TYR A 169 3.55 -9.84 5.60
C TYR A 169 3.40 -11.33 5.28
N PRO A 170 2.57 -11.73 4.32
CA PRO A 170 2.44 -13.13 3.93
C PRO A 170 3.76 -13.82 3.57
N SER A 171 4.71 -13.11 2.95
CA SER A 171 5.99 -13.68 2.51
C SER A 171 7.12 -13.58 3.55
N GLY A 172 6.92 -12.85 4.65
CA GLY A 172 7.95 -12.64 5.67
C GLY A 172 7.73 -11.34 6.44
N VAL A 173 8.80 -10.74 6.90
CA VAL A 173 8.78 -9.56 7.77
C VAL A 173 9.60 -8.43 7.18
N ALA A 174 9.03 -7.24 7.10
CA ALA A 174 9.76 -6.01 6.87
C ALA A 174 10.22 -5.40 8.20
N LEU A 175 11.48 -5.02 8.25
CA LEU A 175 12.07 -4.35 9.40
C LEU A 175 12.46 -2.93 9.00
N GLY A 176 12.12 -1.97 9.87
CA GLY A 176 12.31 -0.56 9.59
C GLY A 176 12.37 0.26 10.86
N ARG A 177 12.06 1.52 10.71
CA ARG A 177 11.93 2.48 11.82
C ARG A 177 10.77 3.43 11.61
N GLU A 178 10.23 3.94 12.70
CA GLU A 178 9.33 5.07 12.69
C GLU A 178 10.11 6.36 12.42
N LEU A 179 9.53 7.25 11.63
CA LEU A 179 10.04 8.58 11.38
C LEU A 179 9.37 9.58 12.34
N PRO A 180 10.01 10.71 12.65
CA PRO A 180 9.50 11.68 13.64
C PRO A 180 8.11 12.24 13.36
N ASP A 181 7.64 12.14 12.11
CA ASP A 181 6.35 12.63 11.65
C ASP A 181 5.24 11.54 11.62
N GLY A 182 5.50 10.38 12.21
CA GLY A 182 4.59 9.22 12.23
C GLY A 182 4.62 8.38 10.95
N ASN A 183 5.38 8.76 9.93
CA ASN A 183 5.63 7.92 8.76
C ASN A 183 6.61 6.80 9.11
N SER A 184 6.84 5.87 8.20
CA SER A 184 7.75 4.73 8.43
C SER A 184 8.71 4.51 7.28
N GLU A 185 9.90 3.99 7.60
CA GLU A 185 10.95 3.63 6.64
C GLU A 185 11.28 2.14 6.77
N MET A 186 10.99 1.35 5.75
CA MET A 186 11.34 -0.07 5.69
C MET A 186 12.71 -0.26 5.08
N LYS A 187 13.63 -0.86 5.84
CA LYS A 187 15.05 -0.98 5.48
C LYS A 187 15.43 -2.33 4.95
N THR A 188 14.82 -3.39 5.47
CA THR A 188 15.18 -4.76 5.11
C THR A 188 14.00 -5.70 5.21
N PHE A 189 14.07 -6.80 4.47
CA PHE A 189 13.11 -7.88 4.48
C PHE A 189 13.77 -9.15 5.04
N VAL A 190 13.07 -9.92 5.85
CA VAL A 190 13.47 -11.25 6.34
C VAL A 190 12.35 -12.26 6.12
N THR A 191 12.68 -13.50 5.74
CA THR A 191 11.68 -14.58 5.66
C THR A 191 11.37 -15.11 7.05
N TYR A 192 10.21 -15.77 7.22
CA TYR A 192 9.85 -16.38 8.50
C TYR A 192 10.86 -17.41 8.98
N GLU A 193 11.51 -18.14 8.06
CA GLU A 193 12.57 -19.12 8.38
C GLU A 193 13.82 -18.49 9.01
N MET A 194 14.05 -17.18 8.76
CA MET A 194 15.18 -16.45 9.32
C MET A 194 14.89 -15.86 10.71
N LEU A 195 13.64 -15.85 11.13
CA LEU A 195 13.23 -15.39 12.46
C LEU A 195 13.65 -16.41 13.52
N ARG A 196 13.89 -15.94 14.75
CA ARG A 196 14.31 -16.78 15.88
C ARG A 196 13.52 -16.44 17.14
N GLY A 197 13.18 -17.48 17.91
CA GLY A 197 12.57 -17.35 19.23
C GLY A 197 11.26 -16.56 19.21
N GLU A 198 11.12 -15.60 20.09
CA GLU A 198 9.92 -14.76 20.26
C GLU A 198 9.47 -14.01 18.99
N GLN A 199 10.38 -13.83 18.03
CA GLN A 199 10.04 -13.16 16.76
C GLN A 199 9.07 -13.98 15.91
N ILE A 200 9.09 -15.31 16.01
CA ILE A 200 8.18 -16.21 15.28
C ILE A 200 6.76 -16.07 15.83
N GLU A 201 6.60 -16.19 17.14
CA GLU A 201 5.29 -16.07 17.81
C GLU A 201 4.68 -14.69 17.57
N LYS A 202 5.52 -13.65 17.59
CA LYS A 202 5.13 -12.28 17.29
C LYS A 202 4.67 -12.12 15.86
N GLY A 203 5.41 -12.64 14.88
CA GLY A 203 5.05 -12.58 13.45
C GLY A 203 3.71 -13.28 13.16
N GLU A 204 3.50 -14.46 13.75
CA GLU A 204 2.23 -15.19 13.61
C GLU A 204 1.05 -14.47 14.28
N SER A 205 1.27 -13.90 15.48
CA SER A 205 0.25 -13.14 16.20
C SER A 205 -0.17 -11.90 15.43
N GLN A 206 0.81 -11.15 14.90
CA GLN A 206 0.55 -9.96 14.11
C GLN A 206 -0.17 -10.28 12.79
N SER A 207 0.24 -11.33 12.09
CA SER A 207 -0.42 -11.76 10.86
C SER A 207 -1.89 -12.10 11.10
N LYS A 208 -2.20 -12.81 12.21
CA LYS A 208 -3.58 -13.11 12.60
C LYS A 208 -4.37 -11.85 12.98
N ALA A 209 -3.75 -10.95 13.74
CA ALA A 209 -4.36 -9.68 14.13
C ALA A 209 -4.66 -8.80 12.91
N ALA A 210 -3.77 -8.78 11.91
CA ALA A 210 -3.95 -8.07 10.66
C ALA A 210 -5.18 -8.52 9.90
N ILE A 211 -5.31 -9.83 9.70
CA ILE A 211 -6.46 -10.41 9.00
C ILE A 211 -7.76 -10.03 9.72
N ALA A 212 -7.78 -10.17 11.05
CA ALA A 212 -8.95 -9.82 11.86
C ALA A 212 -9.27 -8.31 11.79
N GLN A 213 -8.26 -7.45 11.81
CA GLN A 213 -8.41 -6.01 11.72
C GLN A 213 -8.89 -5.56 10.33
N GLU A 214 -8.40 -6.20 9.27
CA GLU A 214 -8.87 -5.96 7.91
C GLU A 214 -10.34 -6.35 7.75
N GLU A 215 -10.74 -7.53 8.24
CA GLU A 215 -12.14 -7.95 8.24
C GLU A 215 -13.05 -6.97 9.00
N GLN A 216 -12.60 -6.46 10.16
CA GLN A 216 -13.33 -5.47 10.92
C GLN A 216 -13.38 -4.12 10.20
N GLY A 217 -12.26 -3.69 9.62
CA GLY A 217 -12.18 -2.45 8.84
C GLY A 217 -13.12 -2.46 7.63
N HIS A 218 -13.24 -3.60 6.96
CA HIS A 218 -14.21 -3.77 5.88
C HIS A 218 -15.65 -3.60 6.36
N LYS A 219 -16.01 -4.17 7.52
CA LYS A 219 -17.34 -3.98 8.12
C LYS A 219 -17.61 -2.52 8.46
N ASN A 220 -16.66 -1.86 9.12
CA ASN A 220 -16.78 -0.45 9.49
C ASN A 220 -16.94 0.45 8.26
N ARG A 221 -16.18 0.18 7.20
CA ARG A 221 -16.28 0.93 5.94
C ARG A 221 -17.65 0.74 5.27
N ASP A 222 -18.18 -0.47 5.25
CA ASP A 222 -19.49 -0.74 4.68
C ASP A 222 -20.59 0.00 5.44
N GLU A 223 -20.51 0.08 6.77
CA GLU A 223 -21.42 0.88 7.60
C GLU A 223 -21.30 2.38 7.29
N ILE A 224 -20.08 2.90 7.12
CA ILE A 224 -19.87 4.31 6.75
C ILE A 224 -20.45 4.60 5.37
N VAL A 225 -20.20 3.74 4.38
CA VAL A 225 -20.74 3.90 3.01
C VAL A 225 -22.27 3.88 3.02
N GLU A 226 -22.90 2.96 3.79
CA GLU A 226 -24.35 2.94 3.94
C GLU A 226 -24.90 4.21 4.60
N LYS A 227 -24.20 4.72 5.62
CA LYS A 227 -24.56 5.96 6.30
C LYS A 227 -24.47 7.17 5.38
N LEU A 228 -23.39 7.28 4.61
CA LEU A 228 -23.21 8.32 3.60
C LEU A 228 -24.29 8.26 2.51
N ALA A 229 -24.61 7.06 2.02
CA ALA A 229 -25.67 6.86 1.04
C ALA A 229 -27.06 7.31 1.59
N ARG A 230 -27.34 7.05 2.87
CA ARG A 230 -28.57 7.54 3.53
C ARG A 230 -28.58 9.07 3.64
N TYR A 231 -27.45 9.69 4.00
CA TYR A 231 -27.34 11.15 4.09
C TYR A 231 -27.50 11.83 2.72
N LYS A 232 -26.90 11.27 1.67
CA LYS A 232 -27.07 11.74 0.29
C LYS A 232 -28.54 11.64 -0.15
N LYS A 233 -29.21 10.51 0.13
CA LYS A 233 -30.64 10.33 -0.18
C LYS A 233 -31.54 11.29 0.60
N ALA A 234 -31.14 11.68 1.81
CA ALA A 234 -31.83 12.66 2.64
C ALA A 234 -31.49 14.12 2.29
N GLY A 235 -30.62 14.37 1.32
CA GLY A 235 -30.21 15.72 0.93
C GLY A 235 -29.32 16.44 1.96
N LEU A 236 -28.69 15.69 2.87
CA LEU A 236 -27.85 16.23 3.94
C LEU A 236 -26.38 16.40 3.51
N ILE A 237 -25.98 15.75 2.41
CA ILE A 237 -24.65 15.86 1.80
C ILE A 237 -24.79 15.84 0.27
N TRP A 238 -23.84 16.41 -0.45
CA TRP A 238 -23.76 16.52 -1.92
C TRP A 238 -23.29 15.25 -2.59
#